data_edffce53f0c8131b4f88b2b450e23126
#
_entry.id   edffce53f0c8131b4f88b2b450e23126
#
_cell.length_a   1.000
_cell.length_b   1.000
_cell.length_c   1.000
_cell.angle_alpha   90.00
_cell.angle_beta   90.00
_cell.angle_gamma   90.00
#
_symmetry.space_group_name_H-M   'P 1'
#
loop_
_entity.id
_entity.type
_entity.pdbx_description
1 polymer ?
#
loop_
_entity_poly.entity_id
_entity_poly.type
_entity_poly.pdbx_seq_one_letter_code
_entity_poly.pdbx_strand_id
1 'polypeptide(L)'
;EVATVAIEQGPPQIRRDDVQRRVVIQANVKGRDLGGFVSELRRRIASEIELPPGYAVAYGGQFENQQRAQARLMIVVPVSLGLICLLLYIAFDSLGQALLIMINVPLAAIGGVLALLVSGQYLSVPGSIGFIALFGVAVLNGVVLVNAVNRRLERSVAISEAIESGTLSRLRPVLMTATIAALGLIPMLVSTGAGSEVQRPLATVVIGGLFTSTALTLFVLPAAFERFSRGRIAAERLREKPAQSE
;
A
#
# COMPACT_ATOMS: atom_id res chain seq x y z
N GLU A 1 64.19 -35.88 8.18
CA GLU A 1 63.14 -34.96 7.68
C GLU A 1 62.21 -34.61 8.85
N VAL A 2 62.19 -33.33 9.24
CA VAL A 2 61.44 -32.86 10.45
C VAL A 2 60.16 -32.14 10.07
N ALA A 3 59.98 -31.70 8.81
CA ALA A 3 58.78 -31.05 8.29
C ALA A 3 58.74 -31.04 6.77
N THR A 4 57.54 -31.08 6.18
CA THR A 4 57.29 -30.82 4.75
C THR A 4 56.63 -29.45 4.65
N VAL A 5 57.25 -28.53 3.90
CA VAL A 5 56.71 -27.19 3.66
C VAL A 5 56.04 -27.19 2.28
N ALA A 6 54.71 -26.96 2.25
CA ALA A 6 53.96 -26.86 1.03
C ALA A 6 53.23 -25.49 1.00
N ILE A 7 53.15 -24.89 -0.19
CA ILE A 7 52.38 -23.68 -0.42
C ILE A 7 50.97 -24.10 -0.87
N GLU A 8 49.98 -23.88 -0.03
CA GLU A 8 48.57 -24.12 -0.33
C GLU A 8 47.84 -22.79 -0.56
N GLN A 9 46.93 -22.79 -1.53
CA GLN A 9 46.03 -21.64 -1.75
C GLN A 9 44.93 -21.65 -0.69
N GLY A 10 45.02 -20.73 0.26
CA GLY A 10 43.96 -20.50 1.26
C GLY A 10 43.04 -19.34 0.89
N PRO A 11 41.92 -19.20 1.55
CA PRO A 11 41.01 -18.08 1.33
C PRO A 11 41.70 -16.76 1.67
N PRO A 12 41.62 -15.72 0.77
CA PRO A 12 42.34 -14.46 0.94
C PRO A 12 41.89 -13.66 2.16
N GLN A 13 40.73 -13.95 2.70
CA GLN A 13 40.16 -13.29 3.88
C GLN A 13 39.34 -14.28 4.73
N ILE A 14 39.70 -14.41 6.00
CA ILE A 14 38.91 -15.17 6.97
C ILE A 14 38.00 -14.19 7.71
N ARG A 15 36.69 -14.21 7.40
CA ARG A 15 35.69 -13.44 8.12
C ARG A 15 35.17 -14.22 9.31
N ARG A 16 34.96 -13.52 10.43
CA ARG A 16 34.36 -14.06 11.64
C ARG A 16 33.15 -13.23 12.04
N ASP A 17 32.14 -13.90 12.57
CA ASP A 17 30.95 -13.33 13.18
C ASP A 17 30.69 -14.08 14.49
N ASP A 18 30.50 -13.38 15.58
CA ASP A 18 30.40 -13.99 16.93
C ASP A 18 31.47 -15.06 17.20
N VAL A 19 32.76 -14.74 16.91
CA VAL A 19 33.92 -15.64 17.08
C VAL A 19 33.95 -16.82 16.10
N GLN A 20 32.87 -17.13 15.40
CA GLN A 20 32.81 -18.24 14.43
C GLN A 20 33.29 -17.82 13.03
N ARG A 21 33.94 -18.72 12.32
CA ARG A 21 34.29 -18.50 10.91
C ARG A 21 33.02 -18.48 10.07
N ARG A 22 32.90 -17.52 9.14
CA ARG A 22 31.82 -17.49 8.17
C ARG A 22 32.33 -17.40 6.73
N VAL A 23 31.63 -18.08 5.84
CA VAL A 23 31.74 -17.91 4.38
C VAL A 23 30.49 -17.20 3.90
N VAL A 24 30.65 -16.14 3.10
CA VAL A 24 29.51 -15.37 2.56
C VAL A 24 29.36 -15.70 1.09
N ILE A 25 28.23 -16.29 0.74
CA ILE A 25 27.82 -16.53 -0.65
C ILE A 25 26.83 -15.44 -1.02
N GLN A 26 27.17 -14.63 -2.03
CA GLN A 26 26.32 -13.54 -2.49
C GLN A 26 25.77 -13.85 -3.88
N ALA A 27 24.48 -13.59 -4.08
CA ALA A 27 23.82 -13.72 -5.36
C ALA A 27 22.82 -12.58 -5.56
N ASN A 28 22.72 -12.07 -6.79
CA ASN A 28 21.69 -11.10 -7.18
C ASN A 28 20.56 -11.84 -7.88
N VAL A 29 19.34 -11.63 -7.38
CA VAL A 29 18.12 -12.20 -7.97
C VAL A 29 17.63 -11.26 -9.06
N LYS A 30 17.47 -11.76 -10.30
CA LYS A 30 16.88 -11.02 -11.41
C LYS A 30 15.71 -11.81 -12.00
N GLY A 31 14.63 -11.11 -12.35
CA GLY A 31 13.50 -11.70 -13.07
C GLY A 31 12.58 -12.58 -12.23
N ARG A 32 12.74 -12.62 -10.88
CA ARG A 32 11.82 -13.34 -9.98
C ARG A 32 11.74 -12.67 -8.60
N ASP A 33 10.71 -13.02 -7.86
CA ASP A 33 10.51 -12.56 -6.49
C ASP A 33 11.61 -13.05 -5.54
N LEU A 34 12.14 -12.13 -4.71
CA LEU A 34 13.19 -12.42 -3.75
C LEU A 34 12.75 -13.39 -2.64
N GLY A 35 11.52 -13.22 -2.14
CA GLY A 35 10.96 -14.09 -1.09
C GLY A 35 10.79 -15.53 -1.56
N GLY A 36 10.22 -15.72 -2.75
CA GLY A 36 10.05 -17.02 -3.39
C GLY A 36 11.38 -17.69 -3.69
N PHE A 37 12.37 -16.92 -4.17
CA PHE A 37 13.72 -17.44 -4.41
C PHE A 37 14.39 -17.95 -3.13
N VAL A 38 14.38 -17.16 -2.06
CA VAL A 38 15.01 -17.56 -0.78
C VAL A 38 14.26 -18.75 -0.15
N SER A 39 12.95 -18.81 -0.29
CA SER A 39 12.16 -19.94 0.21
C SER A 39 12.50 -21.25 -0.54
N GLU A 40 12.69 -21.17 -1.85
CA GLU A 40 13.14 -22.32 -2.66
C GLU A 40 14.57 -22.72 -2.29
N LEU A 41 15.48 -21.73 -2.20
CA LEU A 41 16.87 -21.95 -1.81
C LEU A 41 16.98 -22.64 -0.44
N ARG A 42 16.21 -22.16 0.55
CA ARG A 42 16.16 -22.76 1.88
C ARG A 42 15.70 -24.22 1.82
N ARG A 43 14.67 -24.50 1.03
CA ARG A 43 14.14 -25.86 0.85
C ARG A 43 15.16 -26.78 0.20
N ARG A 44 15.84 -26.34 -0.89
CA ARG A 44 16.85 -27.12 -1.58
C ARG A 44 18.07 -27.39 -0.72
N ILE A 45 18.57 -26.38 0.00
CA ILE A 45 19.70 -26.56 0.91
C ILE A 45 19.35 -27.61 2.00
N ALA A 46 18.14 -27.53 2.56
CA ALA A 46 17.72 -28.49 3.58
C ALA A 46 17.54 -29.92 3.05
N SER A 47 17.22 -30.11 1.75
CA SER A 47 16.98 -31.42 1.16
C SER A 47 18.19 -32.02 0.45
N GLU A 48 19.10 -31.20 -0.07
CA GLU A 48 20.20 -31.65 -0.96
C GLU A 48 21.58 -31.58 -0.28
N ILE A 49 21.70 -30.83 0.85
CA ILE A 49 23.00 -30.59 1.48
C ILE A 49 22.98 -31.09 2.93
N GLU A 50 23.78 -32.10 3.21
CA GLU A 50 24.06 -32.51 4.57
C GLU A 50 25.21 -31.65 5.14
N LEU A 51 24.88 -30.81 6.13
CA LEU A 51 25.85 -29.94 6.78
C LEU A 51 26.61 -30.72 7.86
N PRO A 52 27.95 -30.63 7.87
CA PRO A 52 28.74 -31.20 8.95
C PRO A 52 28.34 -30.63 10.33
N PRO A 53 28.55 -31.37 11.41
CA PRO A 53 28.29 -30.88 12.78
C PRO A 53 29.02 -29.56 13.04
N GLY A 54 28.29 -28.56 13.58
CA GLY A 54 28.83 -27.22 13.85
C GLY A 54 28.67 -26.19 12.73
N TYR A 55 28.17 -26.59 11.56
CA TYR A 55 27.83 -25.64 10.49
C TYR A 55 26.35 -25.22 10.56
N ALA A 56 26.10 -23.92 10.34
CA ALA A 56 24.76 -23.38 10.27
C ALA A 56 24.65 -22.46 9.04
N VAL A 57 23.48 -22.43 8.39
CA VAL A 57 23.18 -21.53 7.29
C VAL A 57 22.35 -20.36 7.79
N ALA A 58 22.85 -19.15 7.64
CA ALA A 58 22.13 -17.92 7.91
C ALA A 58 21.76 -17.24 6.59
N TYR A 59 20.51 -16.80 6.45
CA TYR A 59 19.99 -16.09 5.29
C TYR A 59 19.87 -14.62 5.66
N GLY A 60 20.68 -13.76 5.04
CA GLY A 60 20.74 -12.33 5.38
C GLY A 60 20.59 -11.42 4.16
N GLY A 61 20.94 -10.16 4.34
CA GLY A 61 20.92 -9.14 3.28
C GLY A 61 19.56 -8.54 3.01
N GLN A 62 19.22 -8.29 1.73
CA GLN A 62 17.97 -7.64 1.35
C GLN A 62 16.73 -8.42 1.80
N PHE A 63 16.78 -9.75 1.81
CA PHE A 63 15.69 -10.60 2.27
C PHE A 63 15.33 -10.37 3.74
N GLU A 64 16.32 -10.31 4.61
CA GLU A 64 16.10 -10.05 6.03
C GLU A 64 15.49 -8.66 6.27
N ASN A 65 16.02 -7.66 5.57
CA ASN A 65 15.48 -6.30 5.62
C ASN A 65 14.02 -6.25 5.12
N GLN A 66 13.70 -7.01 4.06
CA GLN A 66 12.33 -7.13 3.56
C GLN A 66 11.40 -7.76 4.57
N GLN A 67 11.80 -8.86 5.22
CA GLN A 67 11.00 -9.50 6.26
C GLN A 67 10.75 -8.56 7.45
N ARG A 68 11.77 -7.88 7.93
CA ARG A 68 11.64 -6.91 9.03
C ARG A 68 10.72 -5.75 8.65
N ALA A 69 10.83 -5.24 7.42
CA ALA A 69 9.96 -4.19 6.93
C ALA A 69 8.51 -4.66 6.82
N GLN A 70 8.27 -5.85 6.27
CA GLN A 70 6.93 -6.42 6.17
C GLN A 70 6.29 -6.65 7.54
N ALA A 71 7.04 -7.18 8.51
CA ALA A 71 6.54 -7.37 9.87
C ALA A 71 6.12 -6.05 10.53
N ARG A 72 6.91 -4.98 10.34
CA ARG A 72 6.56 -3.63 10.83
C ARG A 72 5.34 -3.06 10.12
N LEU A 73 5.24 -3.23 8.80
CA LEU A 73 4.11 -2.74 8.01
C LEU A 73 2.79 -3.43 8.38
N MET A 74 2.81 -4.71 8.73
CA MET A 74 1.63 -5.44 9.23
C MET A 74 1.01 -4.81 10.49
N ILE A 75 1.79 -4.11 11.29
CA ILE A 75 1.31 -3.42 12.49
C ILE A 75 0.99 -1.96 12.15
N VAL A 76 1.90 -1.28 11.47
CA VAL A 76 1.79 0.17 11.21
C VAL A 76 0.59 0.50 10.31
N VAL A 77 0.33 -0.31 9.28
CA VAL A 77 -0.77 -0.03 8.33
C VAL A 77 -2.14 -0.11 9.00
N PRO A 78 -2.52 -1.18 9.72
CA PRO A 78 -3.81 -1.21 10.42
C PRO A 78 -3.95 -0.11 11.47
N VAL A 79 -2.89 0.19 12.23
CA VAL A 79 -2.90 1.27 13.24
C VAL A 79 -3.11 2.62 12.57
N SER A 80 -2.43 2.90 11.46
CA SER A 80 -2.61 4.15 10.69
C SER A 80 -4.02 4.28 10.14
N LEU A 81 -4.57 3.20 9.56
CA LEU A 81 -5.95 3.20 9.04
C LEU A 81 -6.97 3.37 10.16
N GLY A 82 -6.76 2.75 11.32
CA GLY A 82 -7.59 2.94 12.50
C GLY A 82 -7.57 4.39 13.00
N LEU A 83 -6.38 5.01 13.05
CA LEU A 83 -6.23 6.41 13.44
C LEU A 83 -6.90 7.34 12.41
N ILE A 84 -6.74 7.10 11.12
CA ILE A 84 -7.43 7.84 10.07
C ILE A 84 -8.95 7.72 10.22
N CYS A 85 -9.47 6.51 10.45
CA CYS A 85 -10.90 6.28 10.66
C CYS A 85 -11.41 7.04 11.88
N LEU A 86 -10.66 7.06 12.98
CA LEU A 86 -10.98 7.83 14.18
C LEU A 86 -11.01 9.34 13.90
N LEU A 87 -10.00 9.86 13.20
CA LEU A 87 -9.95 11.28 12.83
C LEU A 87 -11.10 11.68 11.90
N LEU A 88 -11.45 10.80 10.94
CA LEU A 88 -12.61 10.99 10.08
C LEU A 88 -13.92 10.99 10.87
N TYR A 89 -14.05 10.10 11.85
CA TYR A 89 -15.22 10.08 12.73
C TYR A 89 -15.35 11.39 13.52
N ILE A 90 -14.26 11.88 14.09
CA ILE A 90 -14.24 13.18 14.81
C ILE A 90 -14.58 14.34 13.85
N ALA A 91 -14.05 14.32 12.63
CA ALA A 91 -14.24 15.40 11.66
C ALA A 91 -15.67 15.49 11.10
N PHE A 92 -16.35 14.35 10.92
CA PHE A 92 -17.67 14.28 10.30
C PHE A 92 -18.79 13.97 11.29
N ASP A 93 -18.49 13.67 12.54
CA ASP A 93 -19.41 13.23 13.58
C ASP A 93 -20.36 12.10 13.10
N SER A 94 -19.86 11.26 12.20
CA SER A 94 -20.62 10.19 11.54
C SER A 94 -19.73 9.03 11.17
N LEU A 95 -19.89 7.89 11.85
CA LEU A 95 -19.17 6.66 11.55
C LEU A 95 -19.45 6.18 10.11
N GLY A 96 -20.68 6.38 9.64
CA GLY A 96 -21.06 5.98 8.29
C GLY A 96 -20.33 6.79 7.21
N GLN A 97 -20.16 8.11 7.40
CA GLN A 97 -19.37 8.92 6.47
C GLN A 97 -17.88 8.60 6.54
N ALA A 98 -17.35 8.33 7.74
CA ALA A 98 -15.97 7.88 7.91
C ALA A 98 -15.71 6.55 7.17
N LEU A 99 -16.59 5.55 7.35
CA LEU A 99 -16.49 4.27 6.66
C LEU A 99 -16.66 4.41 5.15
N LEU A 100 -17.55 5.27 4.70
CA LEU A 100 -17.76 5.55 3.29
C LEU A 100 -16.49 6.10 2.62
N ILE A 101 -15.78 7.01 3.29
CA ILE A 101 -14.48 7.52 2.83
C ILE A 101 -13.43 6.41 2.85
N MET A 102 -13.43 5.56 3.89
CA MET A 102 -12.48 4.45 4.01
C MET A 102 -12.63 3.39 2.92
N ILE A 103 -13.78 3.25 2.28
CA ILE A 103 -13.99 2.36 1.12
C ILE A 103 -13.06 2.72 -0.05
N ASN A 104 -12.63 3.97 -0.17
CA ASN A 104 -11.66 4.36 -1.20
C ASN A 104 -10.29 3.67 -1.04
N VAL A 105 -9.92 3.27 0.18
CA VAL A 105 -8.61 2.65 0.46
C VAL A 105 -8.47 1.28 -0.23
N PRO A 106 -9.37 0.30 -0.02
CA PRO A 106 -9.29 -0.98 -0.72
C PRO A 106 -9.47 -0.83 -2.24
N LEU A 107 -10.28 0.11 -2.68
CA LEU A 107 -10.47 0.37 -4.12
C LEU A 107 -9.20 0.93 -4.76
N ALA A 108 -8.49 1.83 -4.08
CA ALA A 108 -7.19 2.32 -4.52
C ALA A 108 -6.15 1.19 -4.55
N ALA A 109 -6.17 0.30 -3.54
CA ALA A 109 -5.26 -0.84 -3.47
C ALA A 109 -5.41 -1.77 -4.68
N ILE A 110 -6.64 -2.03 -5.15
CA ILE A 110 -6.89 -2.82 -6.36
C ILE A 110 -6.14 -2.23 -7.56
N GLY A 111 -6.20 -0.91 -7.74
CA GLY A 111 -5.49 -0.25 -8.84
C GLY A 111 -3.97 -0.34 -8.74
N GLY A 112 -3.43 -0.19 -7.55
CA GLY A 112 -1.99 -0.37 -7.31
C GLY A 112 -1.53 -1.81 -7.60
N VAL A 113 -2.31 -2.82 -7.19
CA VAL A 113 -2.02 -4.24 -7.48
C VAL A 113 -2.11 -4.52 -8.98
N LEU A 114 -3.16 -4.05 -9.66
CA LEU A 114 -3.31 -4.22 -11.10
C LEU A 114 -2.14 -3.57 -11.88
N ALA A 115 -1.71 -2.38 -11.45
CA ALA A 115 -0.56 -1.73 -12.08
C ALA A 115 0.73 -2.52 -11.92
N LEU A 116 0.99 -3.13 -10.74
CA LEU A 116 2.13 -4.03 -10.53
C LEU A 116 2.04 -5.26 -11.43
N LEU A 117 0.86 -5.88 -11.54
CA LEU A 117 0.65 -7.04 -12.41
C LEU A 117 0.91 -6.72 -13.88
N VAL A 118 0.34 -5.61 -14.39
CA VAL A 118 0.51 -5.19 -15.79
C VAL A 118 1.96 -4.81 -16.09
N SER A 119 2.67 -4.21 -15.14
CA SER A 119 4.09 -3.85 -15.30
C SER A 119 5.06 -5.01 -15.07
N GLY A 120 4.57 -6.21 -14.70
CA GLY A 120 5.39 -7.37 -14.41
C GLY A 120 6.29 -7.20 -13.18
N GLN A 121 5.94 -6.30 -12.27
CA GLN A 121 6.71 -6.03 -11.06
C GLN A 121 6.16 -6.81 -9.88
N TYR A 122 7.06 -7.29 -9.03
CA TYR A 122 6.68 -8.00 -7.80
C TYR A 122 6.41 -7.01 -6.65
N LEU A 123 5.56 -7.44 -5.72
CA LEU A 123 5.33 -6.69 -4.50
C LEU A 123 6.63 -6.63 -3.68
N SER A 124 7.15 -5.44 -3.53
CA SER A 124 8.39 -5.14 -2.82
C SER A 124 8.14 -4.19 -1.65
N VAL A 125 9.13 -3.99 -0.76
CA VAL A 125 9.02 -2.99 0.32
C VAL A 125 8.74 -1.59 -0.23
N PRO A 126 9.43 -1.11 -1.29
CA PRO A 126 9.09 0.18 -1.91
C PRO A 126 7.66 0.23 -2.46
N GLY A 127 7.18 -0.85 -3.08
CA GLY A 127 5.79 -0.95 -3.50
C GLY A 127 4.80 -0.83 -2.33
N SER A 128 5.10 -1.46 -1.20
CA SER A 128 4.28 -1.36 0.03
C SER A 128 4.25 0.07 0.58
N ILE A 129 5.37 0.81 0.53
CA ILE A 129 5.41 2.23 0.87
C ILE A 129 4.54 3.05 -0.11
N GLY A 130 4.56 2.69 -1.40
CA GLY A 130 3.68 3.28 -2.41
C GLY A 130 2.20 3.13 -2.06
N PHE A 131 1.77 1.97 -1.54
CA PHE A 131 0.40 1.77 -1.06
C PHE A 131 0.05 2.69 0.11
N ILE A 132 0.95 2.90 1.07
CA ILE A 132 0.70 3.82 2.20
C ILE A 132 0.48 5.25 1.70
N ALA A 133 1.32 5.73 0.80
CA ALA A 133 1.17 7.04 0.19
C ALA A 133 -0.14 7.16 -0.60
N LEU A 134 -0.49 6.13 -1.38
CA LEU A 134 -1.72 6.04 -2.14
C LEU A 134 -2.96 6.09 -1.23
N PHE A 135 -2.96 5.39 -0.10
CA PHE A 135 -4.07 5.41 0.85
C PHE A 135 -4.32 6.81 1.41
N GLY A 136 -3.26 7.55 1.73
CA GLY A 136 -3.39 8.95 2.17
C GLY A 136 -4.07 9.83 1.12
N VAL A 137 -3.67 9.71 -0.15
CA VAL A 137 -4.27 10.48 -1.26
C VAL A 137 -5.72 10.05 -1.52
N ALA A 138 -6.01 8.74 -1.47
CA ALA A 138 -7.37 8.22 -1.67
C ALA A 138 -8.34 8.73 -0.61
N VAL A 139 -7.92 8.71 0.66
CA VAL A 139 -8.72 9.27 1.78
C VAL A 139 -8.91 10.77 1.60
N LEU A 140 -7.85 11.52 1.27
CA LEU A 140 -7.95 12.97 1.05
C LEU A 140 -8.98 13.32 -0.03
N ASN A 141 -8.96 12.63 -1.17
CA ASN A 141 -9.94 12.82 -2.24
C ASN A 141 -11.37 12.53 -1.76
N GLY A 142 -11.57 11.46 -0.98
CA GLY A 142 -12.85 11.13 -0.37
C GLY A 142 -13.35 12.21 0.59
N VAL A 143 -12.49 12.71 1.48
CA VAL A 143 -12.80 13.80 2.43
C VAL A 143 -13.24 15.06 1.70
N VAL A 144 -12.50 15.45 0.66
CA VAL A 144 -12.78 16.66 -0.12
C VAL A 144 -14.16 16.55 -0.81
N LEU A 145 -14.49 15.37 -1.34
CA LEU A 145 -15.78 15.15 -1.99
C LEU A 145 -16.94 15.15 -0.98
N VAL A 146 -16.85 14.36 0.09
CA VAL A 146 -17.90 14.28 1.12
C VAL A 146 -18.16 15.65 1.76
N ASN A 147 -17.10 16.42 2.05
CA ASN A 147 -17.23 17.79 2.53
C ASN A 147 -17.97 18.72 1.54
N ALA A 148 -17.69 18.57 0.24
CA ALA A 148 -18.38 19.38 -0.77
C ALA A 148 -19.88 19.06 -0.85
N VAL A 149 -20.23 17.79 -0.71
CA VAL A 149 -21.65 17.35 -0.68
C VAL A 149 -22.33 17.82 0.62
N ASN A 150 -21.71 17.64 1.79
CA ASN A 150 -22.28 18.06 3.08
C ASN A 150 -22.58 19.56 3.11
N ARG A 151 -21.67 20.41 2.64
CA ARG A 151 -21.87 21.88 2.57
C ARG A 151 -23.05 22.27 1.69
N ARG A 152 -23.44 21.45 0.72
CA ARG A 152 -24.60 21.71 -0.14
C ARG A 152 -25.89 21.22 0.54
N LEU A 153 -25.81 20.10 1.25
CA LEU A 153 -26.94 19.62 2.06
C LEU A 153 -27.32 20.62 3.17
N GLU A 154 -26.35 21.29 3.80
CA GLU A 154 -26.59 22.37 4.77
C GLU A 154 -27.37 23.55 4.20
N ARG A 155 -27.34 23.76 2.88
CA ARG A 155 -28.09 24.80 2.19
C ARG A 155 -29.50 24.38 1.77
N SER A 156 -30.04 23.33 2.35
CA SER A 156 -31.40 22.80 2.10
C SER A 156 -31.67 22.40 0.63
N VAL A 157 -30.64 21.97 -0.09
CA VAL A 157 -30.76 21.45 -1.44
C VAL A 157 -31.17 19.98 -1.41
N ALA A 158 -31.90 19.50 -2.41
CA ALA A 158 -32.27 18.09 -2.51
C ALA A 158 -31.02 17.19 -2.54
N ILE A 159 -31.10 16.00 -1.91
CA ILE A 159 -29.95 15.10 -1.77
C ILE A 159 -29.29 14.79 -3.11
N SER A 160 -30.08 14.45 -4.12
CA SER A 160 -29.57 14.13 -5.47
C SER A 160 -28.87 15.31 -6.11
N GLU A 161 -29.43 16.50 -6.00
CA GLU A 161 -28.84 17.74 -6.52
C GLU A 161 -27.57 18.14 -5.76
N ALA A 162 -27.54 17.97 -4.43
CA ALA A 162 -26.37 18.23 -3.61
C ALA A 162 -25.20 17.30 -3.97
N ILE A 163 -25.49 16.02 -4.24
CA ILE A 163 -24.50 15.03 -4.65
C ILE A 163 -23.95 15.35 -6.04
N GLU A 164 -24.84 15.57 -7.02
CA GLU A 164 -24.47 15.88 -8.39
C GLU A 164 -23.62 17.14 -8.46
N SER A 165 -24.12 18.25 -7.95
CA SER A 165 -23.44 19.54 -7.99
C SER A 165 -22.18 19.55 -7.10
N GLY A 166 -22.17 18.81 -5.98
CA GLY A 166 -21.01 18.60 -5.13
C GLY A 166 -19.89 17.88 -5.89
N THR A 167 -20.23 16.78 -6.55
CA THR A 167 -19.30 15.98 -7.35
C THR A 167 -18.76 16.76 -8.55
N LEU A 168 -19.62 17.41 -9.31
CA LEU A 168 -19.20 18.24 -10.45
C LEU A 168 -18.26 19.37 -10.04
N SER A 169 -18.49 20.01 -8.90
CA SER A 169 -17.61 21.07 -8.40
C SER A 169 -16.20 20.59 -8.06
N ARG A 170 -16.05 19.30 -7.74
CA ARG A 170 -14.78 18.67 -7.37
C ARG A 170 -14.11 17.89 -8.50
N LEU A 171 -14.80 17.65 -9.59
CA LEU A 171 -14.27 16.93 -10.74
C LEU A 171 -12.94 17.52 -11.23
N ARG A 172 -12.93 18.83 -11.53
CA ARG A 172 -11.74 19.51 -12.04
C ARG A 172 -10.57 19.48 -11.02
N PRO A 173 -10.71 19.91 -9.74
CA PRO A 173 -9.64 19.84 -8.76
C PRO A 173 -9.08 18.43 -8.56
N VAL A 174 -9.93 17.40 -8.45
CA VAL A 174 -9.49 16.02 -8.23
C VAL A 174 -8.74 15.48 -9.43
N LEU A 175 -9.21 15.74 -10.67
CA LEU A 175 -8.50 15.35 -11.89
C LEU A 175 -7.15 16.07 -12.01
N MET A 176 -7.09 17.38 -11.70
CA MET A 176 -5.85 18.13 -11.74
C MET A 176 -4.81 17.59 -10.74
N THR A 177 -5.20 17.34 -9.50
CA THR A 177 -4.28 16.79 -8.49
C THR A 177 -3.78 15.39 -8.88
N ALA A 178 -4.66 14.53 -9.40
CA ALA A 178 -4.29 13.20 -9.88
C ALA A 178 -3.31 13.29 -11.07
N THR A 179 -3.59 14.15 -12.03
CA THR A 179 -2.72 14.33 -13.19
C THR A 179 -1.35 14.89 -12.79
N ILE A 180 -1.29 15.91 -11.95
CA ILE A 180 -0.04 16.50 -11.48
C ILE A 180 0.79 15.46 -10.71
N ALA A 181 0.16 14.72 -9.80
CA ALA A 181 0.85 13.67 -9.06
C ALA A 181 1.35 12.55 -9.98
N ALA A 182 0.55 12.11 -10.95
CA ALA A 182 0.96 11.11 -11.92
C ALA A 182 2.14 11.60 -12.77
N LEU A 183 2.05 12.81 -13.34
CA LEU A 183 3.12 13.42 -14.13
C LEU A 183 4.43 13.57 -13.34
N GLY A 184 4.33 13.96 -12.06
CA GLY A 184 5.49 14.07 -11.17
C GLY A 184 6.21 12.75 -10.91
N LEU A 185 5.49 11.61 -11.00
CA LEU A 185 6.04 10.28 -10.79
C LEU A 185 6.51 9.58 -12.08
N ILE A 186 6.18 10.10 -13.28
CA ILE A 186 6.62 9.52 -14.56
C ILE A 186 8.14 9.36 -14.64
N PRO A 187 8.98 10.34 -14.24
CA PRO A 187 10.43 10.18 -14.29
C PRO A 187 10.91 8.98 -13.45
N MET A 188 10.28 8.74 -12.29
CA MET A 188 10.59 7.59 -11.43
C MET A 188 10.14 6.27 -12.06
N LEU A 189 9.02 6.27 -12.78
CA LEU A 189 8.49 5.09 -13.46
C LEU A 189 9.41 4.64 -14.60
N VAL A 190 10.00 5.57 -15.35
CA VAL A 190 10.87 5.31 -16.52
C VAL A 190 12.33 5.15 -16.13
N SER A 191 12.70 5.42 -14.87
CA SER A 191 14.08 5.31 -14.38
C SER A 191 14.66 3.92 -14.62
N THR A 192 15.91 3.85 -15.15
CA THR A 192 16.62 2.59 -15.46
C THR A 192 18.00 2.48 -14.76
N GLY A 193 18.39 3.50 -13.99
CA GLY A 193 19.67 3.54 -13.29
C GLY A 193 19.70 2.81 -11.96
N ALA A 194 20.81 2.92 -11.23
CA ALA A 194 20.93 2.47 -9.86
C ALA A 194 19.85 3.15 -8.98
N GLY A 195 19.14 2.36 -8.18
CA GLY A 195 17.99 2.85 -7.37
C GLY A 195 16.64 2.76 -8.07
N SER A 196 16.58 2.45 -9.37
CA SER A 196 15.30 2.24 -10.07
C SER A 196 14.49 1.10 -9.48
N GLU A 197 15.14 0.10 -8.88
CA GLU A 197 14.50 -1.02 -8.17
C GLU A 197 13.61 -0.56 -6.99
N VAL A 198 13.90 0.60 -6.42
CA VAL A 198 13.11 1.22 -5.35
C VAL A 198 12.06 2.18 -5.93
N GLN A 199 12.46 3.00 -6.88
CA GLN A 199 11.62 4.08 -7.41
C GLN A 199 10.47 3.56 -8.29
N ARG A 200 10.75 2.60 -9.18
CA ARG A 200 9.76 2.08 -10.14
C ARG A 200 8.57 1.41 -9.48
N PRO A 201 8.72 0.45 -8.54
CA PRO A 201 7.57 -0.18 -7.88
C PRO A 201 6.71 0.82 -7.10
N LEU A 202 7.35 1.79 -6.43
CA LEU A 202 6.66 2.85 -5.70
C LEU A 202 5.82 3.69 -6.66
N ALA A 203 6.43 4.21 -7.74
CA ALA A 203 5.75 5.03 -8.73
C ALA A 203 4.62 4.26 -9.44
N THR A 204 4.85 2.99 -9.78
CA THR A 204 3.85 2.12 -10.42
C THR A 204 2.61 1.97 -9.56
N VAL A 205 2.77 1.66 -8.28
CA VAL A 205 1.65 1.51 -7.33
C VAL A 205 0.87 2.81 -7.19
N VAL A 206 1.59 3.92 -7.00
CA VAL A 206 0.92 5.23 -6.78
C VAL A 206 0.20 5.69 -8.03
N ILE A 207 0.80 5.63 -9.21
CA ILE A 207 0.15 6.05 -10.46
C ILE A 207 -1.07 5.18 -10.76
N GLY A 208 -0.92 3.85 -10.73
CA GLY A 208 -2.03 2.94 -11.01
C GLY A 208 -3.17 3.04 -10.01
N GLY A 209 -2.83 3.12 -8.73
CA GLY A 209 -3.82 3.28 -7.67
C GLY A 209 -4.48 4.66 -7.68
N LEU A 210 -3.76 5.71 -8.06
CA LEU A 210 -4.32 7.05 -8.18
C LEU A 210 -5.35 7.13 -9.31
N PHE A 211 -5.08 6.46 -10.43
CA PHE A 211 -6.01 6.41 -11.56
C PHE A 211 -7.33 5.75 -11.18
N THR A 212 -7.25 4.56 -10.58
CA THR A 212 -8.44 3.83 -10.12
C THR A 212 -9.15 4.53 -8.97
N SER A 213 -8.41 5.02 -7.96
CA SER A 213 -8.96 5.76 -6.84
C SER A 213 -9.71 7.01 -7.30
N THR A 214 -9.15 7.76 -8.24
CA THR A 214 -9.79 8.97 -8.78
C THR A 214 -11.09 8.64 -9.51
N ALA A 215 -11.07 7.64 -10.40
CA ALA A 215 -12.26 7.20 -11.11
C ALA A 215 -13.35 6.71 -10.13
N LEU A 216 -12.97 5.87 -9.16
CA LEU A 216 -13.91 5.32 -8.19
C LEU A 216 -14.43 6.39 -7.21
N THR A 217 -13.60 7.33 -6.79
CA THR A 217 -14.05 8.47 -5.95
C THR A 217 -15.11 9.30 -6.67
N LEU A 218 -14.97 9.48 -7.98
CA LEU A 218 -15.93 10.29 -8.75
C LEU A 218 -17.24 9.56 -9.10
N PHE A 219 -17.21 8.21 -9.20
CA PHE A 219 -18.38 7.43 -9.60
C PHE A 219 -18.99 6.65 -8.43
N VAL A 220 -18.16 5.91 -7.68
CA VAL A 220 -18.64 5.00 -6.63
C VAL A 220 -19.02 5.75 -5.36
N LEU A 221 -18.20 6.74 -4.96
CA LEU A 221 -18.44 7.46 -3.72
C LEU A 221 -19.75 8.26 -3.73
N PRO A 222 -20.14 9.00 -4.80
CA PRO A 222 -21.43 9.66 -4.89
C PRO A 222 -22.62 8.69 -4.82
N ALA A 223 -22.54 7.57 -5.55
CA ALA A 223 -23.58 6.55 -5.55
C ALA A 223 -23.75 5.87 -4.16
N ALA A 224 -22.62 5.57 -3.50
CA ALA A 224 -22.63 5.02 -2.15
C ALA A 224 -23.14 6.04 -1.12
N PHE A 225 -22.78 7.31 -1.27
CA PHE A 225 -23.26 8.40 -0.41
C PHE A 225 -24.79 8.58 -0.53
N GLU A 226 -25.33 8.54 -1.74
CA GLU A 226 -26.78 8.63 -1.98
C GLU A 226 -27.53 7.50 -1.27
N ARG A 227 -27.06 6.26 -1.41
CA ARG A 227 -27.68 5.09 -0.77
C ARG A 227 -27.61 5.18 0.76
N PHE A 228 -26.51 5.65 1.30
CA PHE A 228 -26.32 5.84 2.74
C PHE A 228 -27.20 6.95 3.31
N SER A 229 -27.27 8.11 2.64
CA SER A 229 -28.10 9.25 3.06
C SER A 229 -29.60 8.94 3.02
N ARG A 230 -30.07 8.24 1.99
CA ARG A 230 -31.48 7.79 1.90
C ARG A 230 -31.84 6.85 3.05
N GLY A 231 -30.96 5.93 3.43
CA GLY A 231 -31.15 5.02 4.55
C GLY A 231 -31.26 5.75 5.89
N ARG A 232 -30.45 6.78 6.11
CA ARG A 232 -30.47 7.60 7.33
C ARG A 232 -31.77 8.39 7.47
N ILE A 233 -32.22 9.05 6.42
CA ILE A 233 -33.47 9.81 6.41
C ILE A 233 -34.70 8.89 6.59
N ALA A 234 -34.68 7.71 5.97
CA ALA A 234 -35.73 6.71 6.19
C ALA A 234 -35.80 6.24 7.66
N ALA A 235 -34.63 6.03 8.29
CA ALA A 235 -34.53 5.64 9.69
C ALA A 235 -34.99 6.77 10.66
N GLU A 236 -34.66 8.03 10.36
CA GLU A 236 -35.12 9.20 11.13
C GLU A 236 -36.65 9.37 11.04
N ARG A 237 -37.25 9.27 9.85
CA ARG A 237 -38.70 9.31 9.66
C ARG A 237 -39.45 8.19 10.38
N LEU A 238 -38.83 7.01 10.51
CA LEU A 238 -39.43 5.90 11.27
C LEU A 238 -39.35 6.12 12.79
N ARG A 239 -38.37 6.89 13.28
CA ARG A 239 -38.26 7.27 14.69
C ARG A 239 -39.21 8.41 15.10
N GLU A 240 -39.51 9.31 14.17
CA GLU A 240 -40.45 10.42 14.42
C GLU A 240 -41.92 10.01 14.37
N LYS A 241 -42.28 8.86 13.82
CA LYS A 241 -43.67 8.39 13.64
C LYS A 241 -44.39 7.83 14.88
N PRO A 242 -43.78 7.46 16.02
CA PRO A 242 -44.54 6.92 17.16
C PRO A 242 -45.18 7.96 18.07
N ALA A 243 -45.09 9.27 17.86
CA ALA A 243 -45.56 10.29 18.80
C ALA A 243 -46.91 10.95 18.42
N GLN A 244 -47.60 10.50 17.38
CA GLN A 244 -48.89 11.10 16.93
C GLN A 244 -50.07 10.15 16.92
N SER A 245 -50.01 9.03 17.65
CA SER A 245 -51.18 8.11 17.80
C SER A 245 -51.51 7.85 19.27
N GLU A 246 -51.66 8.91 20.08
CA GLU A 246 -52.42 8.91 21.32
C GLU A 246 -53.27 10.19 21.43
#